data_ed97abee196dbfb81ad5053ccb3db5a9
#
_entry.id   ed97abee196dbfb81ad5053ccb3db5a9
#
_cell.length_a   1.000
_cell.length_b   1.000
_cell.length_c   1.000
_cell.angle_alpha   90.00
_cell.angle_beta   90.00
_cell.angle_gamma   90.00
#
_symmetry.space_group_name_H-M   'P 1'
#
loop_
_entity.id
_entity.type
_entity.pdbx_description
1 polymer ?
#
loop_
_entity_poly.entity_id
_entity_poly.type
_entity_poly.pdbx_seq_one_letter_code
_entity_poly.pdbx_strand_id
1 'polypeptide(L)'
;MLGTQAAAYFCDGRSVESWFRGAVQGGDISLKSKDGGTLQASLDGDHLKGSLRIKNQRVRFEIDEAKKPAGLYRARGSKTTIGWIVLEDGSEVGVQTTDQNSTAAPELDPENPQVTVDGENLDAAPVNGDEDL
;
A
#
# COMPACT_ATOMS: atom_id res chain seq x y z
N MET A 1 6.35 -7.29 -3.18
CA MET A 1 7.81 -7.54 -3.07
C MET A 1 8.34 -8.05 -4.39
N LEU A 2 9.40 -7.47 -4.89
CA LEU A 2 10.00 -7.87 -6.15
C LEU A 2 11.53 -7.90 -6.00
N GLY A 3 12.15 -9.11 -6.06
CA GLY A 3 13.59 -9.27 -5.90
C GLY A 3 14.08 -8.80 -4.56
N THR A 4 14.93 -7.77 -4.56
CA THR A 4 15.53 -7.20 -3.35
C THR A 4 14.82 -5.93 -2.87
N GLN A 5 13.68 -5.59 -3.45
CA GLN A 5 12.93 -4.40 -3.08
C GLN A 5 11.51 -4.75 -2.66
N ALA A 6 10.96 -3.95 -1.78
CA ALA A 6 9.61 -4.14 -1.27
C ALA A 6 8.92 -2.80 -1.07
N ALA A 7 7.60 -2.83 -1.13
CA ALA A 7 6.75 -1.73 -0.77
C ALA A 7 5.68 -2.21 0.21
N ALA A 8 5.22 -1.31 1.06
CA ALA A 8 4.13 -1.57 1.99
C ALA A 8 3.22 -0.36 2.04
N TYR A 9 1.95 -0.61 2.29
CA TYR A 9 0.94 0.43 2.40
C TYR A 9 0.20 0.26 3.71
N PHE A 10 0.13 1.33 4.46
CA PHE A 10 -0.62 1.41 5.71
C PHE A 10 -1.70 2.45 5.56
N CYS A 11 -2.94 2.10 5.91
CA CYS A 11 -4.05 3.06 5.89
C CYS A 11 -5.10 2.70 6.93
N ASP A 12 -5.89 3.71 7.32
CA ASP A 12 -7.06 3.51 8.17
C ASP A 12 -8.38 3.46 7.36
N GLY A 13 -8.27 3.54 6.03
CA GLY A 13 -9.43 3.52 5.15
C GLY A 13 -10.15 4.87 5.02
N ARG A 14 -9.65 5.93 5.62
CA ARG A 14 -10.32 7.25 5.63
C ARG A 14 -9.36 8.40 5.36
N SER A 15 -8.41 8.65 6.26
CA SER A 15 -7.62 9.86 6.22
C SER A 15 -6.14 9.65 6.49
N VAL A 16 -5.75 8.49 7.01
CA VAL A 16 -4.34 8.17 7.28
C VAL A 16 -3.86 7.17 6.27
N GLU A 17 -2.79 7.52 5.57
CA GLU A 17 -2.10 6.58 4.68
C GLU A 17 -0.61 6.85 4.68
N SER A 18 0.16 5.80 4.46
CA SER A 18 1.60 5.93 4.30
C SER A 18 2.12 4.81 3.41
N TRP A 19 2.94 5.19 2.44
CA TRP A 19 3.63 4.26 1.56
C TRP A 19 5.07 4.10 2.02
N PHE A 20 5.51 2.85 2.18
CA PHE A 20 6.86 2.51 2.59
C PHE A 20 7.57 1.81 1.45
N ARG A 21 8.86 2.03 1.34
CA ARG A 21 9.69 1.44 0.29
C ARG A 21 11.09 1.21 0.81
N GLY A 22 11.73 0.15 0.36
CA GLY A 22 13.09 -0.13 0.75
C GLY A 22 13.59 -1.49 0.34
N ALA A 23 14.60 -1.98 1.05
CA ALA A 23 15.37 -3.14 0.67
C ALA A 23 14.93 -4.40 1.44
N VAL A 24 15.12 -5.54 0.77
CA VAL A 24 14.98 -6.88 1.36
C VAL A 24 16.33 -7.56 1.26
N GLN A 25 16.86 -8.02 2.39
CA GLN A 25 18.15 -8.71 2.45
C GLN A 25 18.04 -9.92 3.36
N GLY A 26 18.20 -11.13 2.78
CA GLY A 26 18.23 -12.37 3.57
C GLY A 26 16.98 -12.61 4.41
N GLY A 27 15.82 -12.14 3.94
CA GLY A 27 14.57 -12.25 4.70
C GLY A 27 14.30 -11.08 5.63
N ASP A 28 15.24 -10.16 5.79
CA ASP A 28 15.03 -8.94 6.57
C ASP A 28 14.57 -7.81 5.65
N ILE A 29 13.51 -7.12 6.08
CA ILE A 29 12.88 -6.05 5.32
C ILE A 29 12.99 -4.75 6.11
N SER A 30 13.53 -3.71 5.47
CA SER A 30 13.68 -2.41 6.06
C SER A 30 13.17 -1.35 5.09
N LEU A 31 12.07 -0.70 5.44
CA LEU A 31 11.39 0.24 4.57
C LEU A 31 11.24 1.59 5.25
N LYS A 32 11.13 2.64 4.44
CA LYS A 32 10.90 4.01 4.90
C LYS A 32 9.81 4.66 4.08
N SER A 33 9.08 5.57 4.71
CA SER A 33 8.12 6.42 4.03
C SER A 33 8.68 7.83 3.86
N LYS A 34 8.10 8.59 2.92
CA LYS A 34 8.54 9.97 2.66
C LYS A 34 8.24 10.91 3.83
N ASP A 35 7.28 10.56 4.67
CA ASP A 35 6.91 11.36 5.84
C ASP A 35 7.65 10.96 7.12
N GLY A 36 8.72 10.17 7.00
CA GLY A 36 9.58 9.82 8.13
C GLY A 36 9.22 8.54 8.85
N GLY A 37 8.23 7.78 8.36
CA GLY A 37 7.90 6.49 8.93
C GLY A 37 8.93 5.43 8.62
N THR A 38 8.98 4.39 9.46
CA THR A 38 9.88 3.24 9.27
C THR A 38 9.13 1.94 9.45
N LEU A 39 9.54 0.92 8.72
CA LEU A 39 9.00 -0.43 8.84
C LEU A 39 10.16 -1.42 8.89
N GLN A 40 10.11 -2.32 9.87
CA GLN A 40 11.08 -3.40 10.03
C GLN A 40 10.31 -4.71 10.10
N ALA A 41 10.70 -5.69 9.30
CA ALA A 41 10.02 -6.97 9.28
C ALA A 41 10.99 -8.10 8.93
N SER A 42 10.61 -9.31 9.29
CA SER A 42 11.33 -10.52 8.94
C SER A 42 10.40 -11.48 8.21
N LEU A 43 10.88 -12.04 7.11
CA LEU A 43 10.16 -13.01 6.30
C LEU A 43 10.69 -14.39 6.61
N ASP A 44 9.80 -15.30 7.02
CA ASP A 44 10.12 -16.71 7.28
C ASP A 44 9.17 -17.56 6.46
N GLY A 45 9.68 -18.04 5.30
CA GLY A 45 8.84 -18.73 4.34
C GLY A 45 7.80 -17.80 3.74
N ASP A 46 6.54 -18.08 4.01
CA ASP A 46 5.40 -17.25 3.59
C ASP A 46 4.82 -16.41 4.73
N HIS A 47 5.51 -16.36 5.87
CA HIS A 47 5.06 -15.67 7.07
C HIS A 47 5.90 -14.41 7.31
N LEU A 48 5.24 -13.29 7.50
CA LEU A 48 5.89 -11.99 7.71
C LEU A 48 5.51 -11.46 9.09
N LYS A 49 6.53 -11.05 9.85
CA LYS A 49 6.35 -10.50 11.18
C LYS A 49 7.18 -9.24 11.32
N GLY A 50 6.59 -8.18 11.85
CA GLY A 50 7.32 -6.94 11.99
C GLY A 50 6.55 -5.86 12.71
N SER A 51 7.07 -4.65 12.57
CA SER A 51 6.45 -3.46 13.13
C SER A 51 6.71 -2.26 12.23
N LEU A 52 5.81 -1.29 12.30
CA LEU A 52 6.00 0.00 11.65
C LEU A 52 5.82 1.12 12.66
N ARG A 53 6.46 2.24 12.39
CA ARG A 53 6.33 3.45 13.18
C ARG A 53 5.95 4.60 12.28
N ILE A 54 4.83 5.25 12.60
CA ILE A 54 4.36 6.44 11.91
C ILE A 54 4.10 7.49 12.99
N LYS A 55 4.79 8.64 12.88
CA LYS A 55 4.70 9.71 13.88
C LYS A 55 5.03 9.13 15.26
N ASN A 56 4.08 9.20 16.21
CA ASN A 56 4.27 8.70 17.56
C ASN A 56 3.61 7.33 17.79
N GLN A 57 3.18 6.68 16.72
CA GLN A 57 2.51 5.39 16.80
C GLN A 57 3.41 4.26 16.34
N ARG A 58 3.34 3.15 17.04
CA ARG A 58 4.00 1.91 16.66
C ARG A 58 2.95 0.82 16.50
N VAL A 59 2.97 0.16 15.35
CA VAL A 59 2.02 -0.92 15.03
C VAL A 59 2.83 -2.19 14.78
N ARG A 60 2.48 -3.26 15.49
CA ARG A 60 3.03 -4.59 15.24
C ARG A 60 2.09 -5.36 14.36
N PHE A 61 2.64 -6.17 13.48
CA PHE A 61 1.85 -6.99 12.59
C PHE A 61 2.49 -8.35 12.35
N GLU A 62 1.65 -9.30 12.00
CA GLU A 62 2.05 -10.65 11.67
C GLU A 62 1.06 -11.16 10.62
N ILE A 63 1.54 -11.50 9.44
CA ILE A 63 0.70 -11.86 8.30
C ILE A 63 1.28 -13.02 7.52
N ASP A 64 0.42 -13.77 6.87
CA ASP A 64 0.79 -14.81 5.93
C ASP A 64 0.70 -14.29 4.50
N GLU A 65 1.37 -14.97 3.58
CA GLU A 65 1.28 -14.63 2.16
C GLU A 65 -0.17 -14.71 1.70
N ALA A 66 -0.63 -13.64 1.07
CA ALA A 66 -1.97 -13.56 0.54
C ALA A 66 -1.99 -14.01 -0.92
N LYS A 67 -3.12 -14.61 -1.33
CA LYS A 67 -3.32 -15.11 -2.69
C LYS A 67 -4.18 -14.14 -3.49
N LYS A 68 -4.13 -14.26 -4.81
CA LYS A 68 -4.97 -13.45 -5.70
C LYS A 68 -6.45 -13.57 -5.31
N PRO A 69 -7.23 -12.49 -5.37
CA PRO A 69 -6.90 -11.18 -5.96
C PRO A 69 -6.17 -10.21 -5.04
N ALA A 70 -5.68 -10.64 -3.89
CA ALA A 70 -5.01 -9.77 -2.92
C ALA A 70 -3.81 -9.05 -3.53
N GLY A 71 -3.61 -7.81 -3.14
CA GLY A 71 -2.49 -7.01 -3.60
C GLY A 71 -2.67 -5.54 -3.27
N LEU A 72 -1.64 -4.77 -3.61
CA LEU A 72 -1.66 -3.33 -3.48
C LEU A 72 -1.84 -2.69 -4.84
N TYR A 73 -2.67 -1.67 -4.92
CA TYR A 73 -2.92 -0.91 -6.14
C TYR A 73 -2.79 0.58 -5.86
N ARG A 74 -2.41 1.32 -6.87
CA ARG A 74 -2.22 2.76 -6.77
C ARG A 74 -2.64 3.41 -8.08
N ALA A 75 -3.34 4.54 -7.99
CA ALA A 75 -3.68 5.38 -9.12
C ALA A 75 -3.23 6.81 -8.83
N ARG A 76 -2.76 7.50 -9.87
CA ARG A 76 -2.31 8.87 -9.75
C ARG A 76 -2.92 9.70 -10.87
N GLY A 77 -3.65 10.74 -10.50
CA GLY A 77 -4.20 11.73 -11.42
C GLY A 77 -3.47 13.06 -11.30
N SER A 78 -4.05 14.08 -11.90
CA SER A 78 -3.47 15.43 -11.92
C SER A 78 -3.39 16.04 -10.51
N LYS A 79 -4.39 15.77 -9.66
CA LYS A 79 -4.45 16.32 -8.29
C LYS A 79 -4.75 15.24 -7.24
N THR A 80 -4.95 14.00 -7.67
CA THR A 80 -5.46 12.93 -6.82
C THR A 80 -4.51 11.75 -6.84
N THR A 81 -4.28 11.19 -5.65
CA THR A 81 -3.56 9.92 -5.50
C THR A 81 -4.45 8.99 -4.71
N ILE A 82 -4.57 7.75 -5.16
CA ILE A 82 -5.38 6.74 -4.49
C ILE A 82 -4.54 5.49 -4.26
N GLY A 83 -4.63 4.93 -3.03
CA GLY A 83 -4.04 3.66 -2.71
C GLY A 83 -5.10 2.69 -2.24
N TRP A 84 -4.97 1.43 -2.61
CA TRP A 84 -5.88 0.36 -2.19
C TRP A 84 -5.11 -0.85 -1.70
N ILE A 85 -5.70 -1.49 -0.68
CA ILE A 85 -5.36 -2.86 -0.29
C ILE A 85 -6.51 -3.74 -0.73
N VAL A 86 -6.27 -4.64 -1.66
CA VAL A 86 -7.25 -5.63 -2.09
C VAL A 86 -7.01 -6.91 -1.29
N LEU A 87 -8.05 -7.43 -0.68
CA LEU A 87 -7.97 -8.63 0.16
C LEU A 87 -8.30 -9.88 -0.65
N GLU A 88 -8.02 -11.05 -0.09
CA GLU A 88 -8.22 -12.33 -0.78
C GLU A 88 -9.68 -12.57 -1.19
N ASP A 89 -10.63 -12.03 -0.45
CA ASP A 89 -12.07 -12.15 -0.74
C ASP A 89 -12.56 -11.16 -1.81
N GLY A 90 -11.66 -10.33 -2.36
CA GLY A 90 -12.00 -9.32 -3.36
C GLY A 90 -12.45 -7.99 -2.79
N SER A 91 -12.62 -7.89 -1.48
CA SER A 91 -12.91 -6.61 -0.85
C SER A 91 -11.67 -5.71 -0.87
N GLU A 92 -11.88 -4.41 -0.78
CA GLU A 92 -10.77 -3.46 -0.77
C GLU A 92 -10.96 -2.40 0.29
N VAL A 93 -9.84 -1.82 0.71
CA VAL A 93 -9.80 -0.66 1.59
C VAL A 93 -8.69 0.26 1.09
N GLY A 94 -8.91 1.55 1.16
CA GLY A 94 -7.91 2.50 0.71
C GLY A 94 -8.29 3.93 1.00
N VAL A 95 -7.40 4.84 0.61
CA VAL A 95 -7.54 6.28 0.85
C VAL A 95 -7.31 7.03 -0.45
N GLN A 96 -8.20 7.96 -0.73
CA GLN A 96 -8.08 8.91 -1.82
C GLN A 96 -7.65 10.25 -1.24
N THR A 97 -6.56 10.81 -1.75
CA THR A 97 -6.07 12.12 -1.35
C THR A 97 -6.11 13.06 -2.54
N THR A 98 -6.88 14.14 -2.42
CA THR A 98 -6.99 15.21 -3.42
C THR A 98 -6.59 16.50 -2.74
N ASP A 99 -5.53 17.14 -3.24
CA ASP A 99 -4.91 18.30 -2.60
C ASP A 99 -4.50 17.92 -1.17
N GLN A 100 -5.15 18.52 -0.15
CA GLN A 100 -4.87 18.20 1.25
C GLN A 100 -6.02 17.45 1.94
N ASN A 101 -6.99 16.98 1.16
CA ASN A 101 -8.17 16.31 1.67
C ASN A 101 -8.08 14.81 1.42
N SER A 102 -8.29 14.02 2.46
CA SER A 102 -8.26 12.57 2.38
C SER A 102 -9.64 12.00 2.71
N THR A 103 -10.08 11.05 1.90
CA THR A 103 -11.36 10.36 2.07
C THR A 103 -11.16 8.88 1.78
N ALA A 104 -12.17 8.06 2.07
CA ALA A 104 -12.13 6.66 1.67
C ALA A 104 -12.00 6.54 0.15
N ALA A 105 -11.21 5.58 -0.31
CA ALA A 105 -11.01 5.33 -1.74
C ALA A 105 -12.32 4.85 -2.39
N PRO A 106 -12.52 5.17 -3.69
CA PRO A 106 -13.64 4.61 -4.42
C PRO A 106 -13.49 3.10 -4.60
N GLU A 107 -14.57 2.44 -4.94
CA GLU A 107 -14.57 1.01 -5.22
C GLU A 107 -13.63 0.69 -6.39
N LEU A 108 -12.87 -0.38 -6.26
CA LEU A 108 -11.94 -0.84 -7.29
C LEU A 108 -12.27 -2.27 -7.69
N ASP A 109 -12.44 -2.49 -8.99
CA ASP A 109 -12.55 -3.83 -9.56
C ASP A 109 -11.16 -4.26 -10.03
N PRO A 110 -10.53 -5.27 -9.38
CA PRO A 110 -9.19 -5.69 -9.79
C PRO A 110 -9.11 -6.26 -11.21
N GLU A 111 -10.24 -6.70 -11.77
CA GLU A 111 -10.30 -7.21 -13.15
C GLU A 111 -10.43 -6.09 -14.18
N ASN A 112 -10.91 -4.93 -13.75
CA ASN A 112 -10.99 -3.73 -14.57
C ASN A 112 -10.58 -2.53 -13.73
N PRO A 113 -9.28 -2.36 -13.47
CA PRO A 113 -8.79 -1.44 -12.45
C PRO A 113 -8.75 0.01 -12.95
N GLN A 114 -9.91 0.56 -13.21
CA GLN A 114 -10.08 1.97 -13.57
C GLN A 114 -11.09 2.62 -12.65
N VAL A 115 -10.81 3.85 -12.25
CA VAL A 115 -11.73 4.65 -11.45
C VAL A 115 -11.85 6.04 -12.09
N THR A 116 -12.98 6.68 -11.88
CA THR A 116 -13.21 8.04 -12.36
C THR A 116 -13.34 8.97 -11.15
N VAL A 117 -12.53 10.02 -11.13
CA VAL A 117 -12.54 11.03 -10.07
C VAL A 117 -12.61 12.40 -10.72
N ASP A 118 -13.63 13.15 -10.39
CA ASP A 118 -13.85 14.52 -10.91
C ASP A 118 -13.76 14.59 -12.44
N GLY A 119 -14.31 13.57 -13.11
CA GLY A 119 -14.31 13.49 -14.58
C GLY A 119 -13.03 12.97 -15.19
N GLU A 120 -12.02 12.67 -14.40
CA GLU A 120 -10.75 12.11 -14.86
C GLU A 120 -10.73 10.59 -14.67
N ASN A 121 -10.39 9.85 -15.72
CA ASN A 121 -10.23 8.40 -15.64
C ASN A 121 -8.81 8.08 -15.19
N LEU A 122 -8.69 7.32 -14.11
CA LEU A 122 -7.41 6.91 -13.55
C LEU A 122 -7.24 5.41 -13.65
N ASP A 123 -6.09 4.98 -14.12
CA ASP A 123 -5.73 3.57 -14.14
C ASP A 123 -5.05 3.20 -12.83
N ALA A 124 -5.57 2.19 -12.13
CA ALA A 124 -4.94 1.64 -10.96
C ALA A 124 -3.93 0.57 -11.39
N ALA A 125 -2.71 0.70 -10.93
CA ALA A 125 -1.66 -0.26 -11.25
C ALA A 125 -1.25 -1.03 -10.00
N PRO A 126 -0.92 -2.32 -10.12
CA PRO A 126 -0.39 -3.07 -8.99
C PRO A 126 0.96 -2.51 -8.55
N VAL A 127 1.21 -2.54 -7.25
CA VAL A 127 2.47 -2.08 -6.64
C VAL A 127 3.29 -3.30 -6.27
N ASN A 128 4.51 -3.39 -6.80
CA ASN A 128 5.37 -4.56 -6.63
C ASN A 128 6.62 -4.30 -5.79
N GLY A 129 6.95 -3.04 -5.55
CA GLY A 129 8.07 -2.67 -4.69
C GLY A 129 9.19 -1.90 -5.39
N ASP A 130 9.18 -1.86 -6.72
CA ASP A 130 10.19 -1.14 -7.48
C ASP A 130 9.71 0.21 -8.02
N GLU A 131 8.47 0.57 -7.73
CA GLU A 131 7.89 1.83 -8.17
C GLU A 131 8.41 3.00 -7.35
N ASP A 132 8.35 4.18 -7.92
CA ASP A 132 8.62 5.43 -7.21
C ASP A 132 7.33 5.87 -6.49
N LEU A 133 7.33 5.72 -5.19
CA LEU A 133 6.14 5.97 -4.36
C LEU A 133 6.17 7.36 -3.71
#